data_e4de392712168f0f095fdd319e7aaea2
#
_entry.id   e4de392712168f0f095fdd319e7aaea2
#
_cell.length_a   1.000
_cell.length_b   1.000
_cell.length_c   1.000
_cell.angle_alpha   90.00
_cell.angle_beta   90.00
_cell.angle_gamma   90.00
#
_symmetry.space_group_name_H-M   'P 1'
#
loop_
_entity.id
_entity.type
_entity.pdbx_description
1 polymer ?
#
loop_
_entity_poly.entity_id
_entity_poly.type
_entity_poly.pdbx_seq_one_letter_code
_entity_poly.pdbx_strand_id
1 'polypeptide(L)'
;MNFELTASMMCANYGNLEKEVKDLEKGGIDSFHIDIMDGRYVPNFAMSLNDMHYIASATSKPLDVHLMIEHPNNRIDLFLRHLRKGDTIYIHPE
;
A
#
# COMPACT_ATOMS: atom_id res chain seq x y z
N MET A 1 7.37 -25.89 3.99
CA MET A 1 7.15 -24.61 4.68
C MET A 1 6.90 -23.53 3.63
N ASN A 2 5.77 -22.87 3.76
CA ASN A 2 5.42 -21.80 2.81
C ASN A 2 5.86 -20.45 3.35
N PHE A 3 6.59 -19.70 2.52
CA PHE A 3 7.00 -18.35 2.86
C PHE A 3 6.22 -17.34 2.02
N GLU A 4 5.78 -16.27 2.67
CA GLU A 4 5.23 -15.12 1.95
C GLU A 4 6.30 -14.04 1.92
N LEU A 5 6.52 -13.51 0.72
CA LEU A 5 7.41 -12.37 0.52
C LEU A 5 6.57 -11.13 0.24
N THR A 6 6.73 -10.13 1.09
CA THR A 6 6.03 -8.86 0.97
C THR A 6 7.03 -7.76 0.63
N ALA A 7 6.74 -6.98 -0.41
CA ALA A 7 7.59 -5.86 -0.80
C ALA A 7 6.99 -4.56 -0.29
N SER A 8 7.81 -3.75 0.39
CA SER A 8 7.42 -2.39 0.77
C SER A 8 7.62 -1.47 -0.43
N MET A 9 6.55 -0.76 -0.81
CA MET A 9 6.58 0.14 -1.97
C MET A 9 7.02 1.56 -1.61
N MET A 10 7.28 1.84 -0.34
CA MET A 10 7.66 3.19 0.11
C MET A 10 8.94 3.70 -0.57
N CYS A 11 9.88 2.82 -0.86
CA CYS A 11 11.16 3.16 -1.49
C CYS A 11 11.17 2.92 -3.00
N ALA A 12 10.02 2.62 -3.60
CA ALA A 12 9.94 2.38 -5.04
C ALA A 12 10.10 3.68 -5.83
N ASN A 13 10.43 3.54 -7.11
CA ASN A 13 10.49 4.68 -8.03
C ASN A 13 9.07 5.10 -8.38
N TYR A 14 8.58 6.15 -7.75
CA TYR A 14 7.19 6.62 -7.90
C TYR A 14 6.89 7.09 -9.32
N GLY A 15 7.91 7.48 -10.08
CA GLY A 15 7.73 7.84 -11.47
C GLY A 15 7.51 6.65 -12.40
N ASN A 16 7.67 5.43 -11.89
CA ASN A 16 7.56 4.21 -12.70
C ASN A 16 7.04 3.04 -11.88
N LEU A 17 5.94 3.26 -11.16
CA LEU A 17 5.39 2.26 -10.25
C LEU A 17 4.97 0.97 -10.95
N GLU A 18 4.41 1.07 -12.15
CA GLU A 18 3.98 -0.11 -12.89
C GLU A 18 5.14 -1.06 -13.16
N LYS A 19 6.28 -0.51 -13.60
CA LYS A 19 7.48 -1.31 -13.85
C LYS A 19 7.99 -1.94 -12.56
N GLU A 20 8.04 -1.15 -11.46
CA GLU A 20 8.48 -1.65 -10.16
C GLU A 20 7.62 -2.82 -9.70
N VAL A 21 6.30 -2.69 -9.83
CA VAL A 21 5.36 -3.74 -9.45
C VAL A 21 5.59 -5.00 -10.28
N LYS A 22 5.71 -4.85 -11.60
CA LYS A 22 5.90 -6.00 -12.49
C LYS A 22 7.23 -6.70 -12.26
N ASP A 23 8.29 -5.94 -12.01
CA ASP A 23 9.61 -6.51 -11.74
C ASP A 23 9.60 -7.31 -10.42
N LEU A 24 8.92 -6.79 -9.39
CA LEU A 24 8.79 -7.49 -8.12
C LEU A 24 7.94 -8.76 -8.24
N GLU A 25 6.87 -8.73 -9.04
CA GLU A 25 6.08 -9.93 -9.30
C GLU A 25 6.93 -11.03 -9.97
N LYS A 26 7.76 -10.65 -10.94
CA LYS A 26 8.67 -11.60 -11.60
C LYS A 26 9.67 -12.18 -10.61
N GLY A 27 10.02 -11.42 -9.57
CA GLY A 27 10.91 -11.87 -8.52
C GLY A 27 10.28 -12.78 -7.48
N GLY A 28 8.97 -13.03 -7.58
CA GLY A 28 8.27 -13.97 -6.69
C GLY A 28 7.61 -13.34 -5.48
N ILE A 29 7.33 -12.03 -5.53
CA ILE A 29 6.63 -11.33 -4.44
C ILE A 29 5.18 -11.80 -4.36
N ASP A 30 4.72 -12.06 -3.14
CA ASP A 30 3.36 -12.55 -2.87
C ASP A 30 2.37 -11.42 -2.56
N SER A 31 2.87 -10.31 -2.00
CA SER A 31 2.03 -9.16 -1.65
C SER A 31 2.85 -7.88 -1.66
N PHE A 32 2.14 -6.74 -1.67
CA PHE A 32 2.77 -5.42 -1.63
C PHE A 32 2.32 -4.68 -0.38
N HIS A 33 3.27 -4.09 0.32
CA HIS A 33 3.01 -3.29 1.52
C HIS A 33 3.05 -1.81 1.16
N ILE A 34 1.99 -1.08 1.47
CA ILE A 34 1.83 0.32 1.13
C ILE A 34 1.66 1.13 2.41
N ASP A 35 2.65 1.99 2.71
CA ASP A 35 2.59 2.89 3.85
C ASP A 35 2.05 4.24 3.43
N ILE A 36 0.94 4.66 4.03
CA ILE A 36 0.32 5.96 3.81
C ILE A 36 0.61 6.83 5.02
N MET A 37 1.30 7.94 4.83
CA MET A 37 1.66 8.88 5.89
C MET A 37 1.17 10.26 5.52
N ASP A 38 0.54 10.97 6.46
CA ASP A 38 -0.06 12.28 6.22
C ASP A 38 0.76 13.46 6.75
N GLY A 39 1.92 13.20 7.34
CA GLY A 39 2.76 14.24 7.93
C GLY A 39 2.26 14.75 9.28
N ARG A 40 1.18 14.20 9.80
CA ARG A 40 0.58 14.61 11.08
C ARG A 40 0.69 13.53 12.14
N TYR A 41 0.20 12.34 11.84
CA TYR A 41 0.32 11.20 12.76
C TYR A 41 1.80 10.85 12.96
N VAL A 42 2.57 10.88 11.87
CA VAL A 42 4.03 10.73 11.88
C VAL A 42 4.64 11.92 11.14
N PRO A 43 5.86 12.38 11.52
CA PRO A 43 6.46 13.59 10.92
C PRO A 43 7.10 13.29 9.57
N ASN A 44 6.34 12.67 8.68
CA ASN A 44 6.81 12.31 7.34
C ASN A 44 5.62 12.18 6.40
N PHE A 45 5.90 12.19 5.12
CA PHE A 45 4.92 11.89 4.08
C PHE A 45 5.39 10.68 3.32
N ALA A 46 4.46 9.81 2.99
CA ALA A 46 4.70 8.67 2.13
C ALA A 46 3.47 8.48 1.26
N MET A 47 3.44 7.50 0.44
CA MET A 47 2.47 7.21 -0.61
C MET A 47 1.07 7.79 -0.37
N SER A 48 0.41 8.13 -1.47
CA SER A 48 -0.93 8.71 -1.47
C SER A 48 -1.97 7.68 -1.87
N LEU A 49 -3.24 8.09 -1.78
CA LEU A 49 -4.36 7.29 -2.27
C LEU A 49 -4.19 6.96 -3.77
N ASN A 50 -3.70 7.93 -4.55
CA ASN A 50 -3.47 7.71 -5.98
C ASN A 50 -2.39 6.67 -6.23
N ASP A 51 -1.32 6.69 -5.43
CA ASP A 51 -0.27 5.68 -5.54
C ASP A 51 -0.80 4.29 -5.23
N MET A 52 -1.61 4.18 -4.17
CA MET A 52 -2.25 2.91 -3.81
C MET A 52 -3.15 2.40 -4.93
N HIS A 53 -3.98 3.26 -5.48
CA HIS A 53 -4.87 2.91 -6.58
C HIS A 53 -4.08 2.45 -7.81
N TYR A 54 -2.99 3.15 -8.11
CA TYR A 54 -2.15 2.82 -9.25
C TYR A 54 -1.53 1.43 -9.09
N ILE A 55 -0.99 1.14 -7.91
CA ILE A 55 -0.41 -0.16 -7.61
C ILE A 55 -1.49 -1.25 -7.68
N ALA A 56 -2.67 -1.00 -7.12
CA ALA A 56 -3.78 -1.95 -7.18
C ALA A 56 -4.18 -2.26 -8.62
N SER A 57 -4.09 -1.28 -9.52
CA SER A 57 -4.41 -1.47 -10.93
C SER A 57 -3.34 -2.25 -11.68
N ALA A 58 -2.10 -2.24 -11.18
CA ALA A 58 -0.96 -2.87 -11.84
C ALA A 58 -0.77 -4.34 -11.43
N THR A 59 -1.41 -4.79 -10.36
CA THR A 59 -1.22 -6.15 -9.85
C THR A 59 -2.52 -6.77 -9.38
N SER A 60 -2.61 -8.12 -9.46
CA SER A 60 -3.67 -8.88 -8.82
C SER A 60 -3.23 -9.43 -7.46
N LYS A 61 -1.98 -9.24 -7.08
CA LYS A 61 -1.48 -9.67 -5.78
C LYS A 61 -2.11 -8.86 -4.66
N PRO A 62 -2.25 -9.42 -3.45
CA PRO A 62 -2.83 -8.69 -2.32
C PRO A 62 -2.01 -7.48 -1.92
N LEU A 63 -2.70 -6.47 -1.41
CA LEU A 63 -2.09 -5.27 -0.84
C LEU A 63 -2.27 -5.27 0.67
N ASP A 64 -1.22 -4.91 1.39
CA ASP A 64 -1.27 -4.62 2.82
C ASP A 64 -1.11 -3.11 2.96
N VAL A 65 -2.19 -2.42 3.29
CA VAL A 65 -2.21 -0.96 3.38
C VAL A 65 -2.13 -0.55 4.84
N HIS A 66 -1.10 0.22 5.19
CA HIS A 66 -0.86 0.69 6.54
C HIS A 66 -1.11 2.19 6.59
N LEU A 67 -2.20 2.60 7.25
CA LEU A 67 -2.58 4.00 7.36
C LEU A 67 -1.97 4.63 8.61
N MET A 68 -0.97 5.48 8.41
CA MET A 68 -0.35 6.27 9.47
C MET A 68 -0.84 7.70 9.33
N ILE A 69 -2.13 7.91 9.59
CA ILE A 69 -2.81 9.18 9.40
C ILE A 69 -3.63 9.54 10.64
N GLU A 70 -3.86 10.84 10.84
CA GLU A 70 -4.76 11.32 11.87
C GLU A 70 -6.21 11.06 11.49
N HIS A 71 -7.04 10.73 12.48
CA HIS A 71 -8.47 10.51 12.33
C HIS A 71 -8.79 9.50 11.22
N PRO A 72 -8.24 8.26 11.31
CA PRO A 72 -8.44 7.28 10.25
C PRO A 72 -9.92 6.96 10.02
N ASN A 73 -10.75 7.02 11.08
CA ASN A 73 -12.18 6.73 10.96
C ASN A 73 -12.90 7.66 10.00
N ASN A 74 -12.40 8.89 9.82
CA ASN A 74 -13.02 9.87 8.93
C ASN A 74 -12.57 9.70 7.48
N ARG A 75 -11.52 8.92 7.23
CA ARG A 75 -10.87 8.82 5.92
C ARG A 75 -10.76 7.41 5.37
N ILE A 76 -11.02 6.42 6.20
CA ILE A 76 -10.84 5.01 5.81
C ILE A 76 -11.66 4.64 4.57
N ASP A 77 -12.86 5.23 4.42
CA ASP A 77 -13.72 4.93 3.28
C ASP A 77 -13.07 5.26 1.95
N LEU A 78 -12.22 6.29 1.91
CA LEU A 78 -11.51 6.67 0.70
C LEU A 78 -10.59 5.54 0.23
N PHE A 79 -9.99 4.83 1.17
CA PHE A 79 -9.07 3.73 0.87
C PHE A 79 -9.82 2.43 0.62
N LEU A 80 -10.89 2.18 1.37
CA LEU A 80 -11.68 0.95 1.23
C LEU A 80 -12.26 0.78 -0.18
N ARG A 81 -12.56 1.88 -0.86
CA ARG A 81 -13.10 1.84 -2.22
C ARG A 81 -12.15 1.21 -3.22
N HIS A 82 -10.86 1.22 -2.93
CA HIS A 82 -9.83 0.70 -3.82
C HIS A 82 -9.28 -0.64 -3.38
N LEU A 83 -9.73 -1.15 -2.23
CA LEU A 83 -9.30 -2.44 -1.74
C LEU A 83 -10.10 -3.56 -2.40
N ARG A 84 -9.47 -4.70 -2.54
CA ARG A 84 -10.03 -5.88 -3.15
C ARG A 84 -10.09 -7.02 -2.13
N LYS A 85 -10.82 -8.07 -2.46
CA LYS A 85 -10.85 -9.27 -1.62
C LYS A 85 -9.42 -9.81 -1.48
N GLY A 86 -9.00 -10.03 -0.24
CA GLY A 86 -7.65 -10.49 0.07
C GLY A 86 -6.70 -9.37 0.46
N ASP A 87 -7.06 -8.10 0.22
CA ASP A 87 -6.27 -6.96 0.69
C ASP A 87 -6.53 -6.74 2.18
N THR A 88 -5.53 -6.17 2.87
CA THR A 88 -5.59 -5.89 4.30
C THR A 88 -5.31 -4.41 4.55
N ILE A 89 -6.01 -3.84 5.52
CA ILE A 89 -5.77 -2.47 5.94
C ILE A 89 -5.46 -2.44 7.43
N TYR A 90 -4.41 -1.72 7.80
CA TYR A 90 -4.01 -1.53 9.20
C TYR A 90 -4.18 -0.07 9.58
N ILE A 91 -4.80 0.19 10.73
CA ILE A 91 -4.97 1.55 11.25
C ILE A 91 -4.44 1.60 12.67
N HIS A 92 -4.14 2.81 13.14
CA HIS A 92 -3.74 3.05 14.51
C HIS A 92 -4.91 3.70 15.25
N PRO A 93 -5.51 3.01 16.22
CA PRO A 93 -6.56 3.62 17.06
C PRO A 93 -5.93 4.70 17.95
N GLU A 94 -6.64 5.82 18.09
CA GLU A 94 -6.19 6.92 18.94
C GLU A 94 -6.70 6.75 20.37
#